data_d3ca6c0d2da7a7511afd91512d48b129
#
_entry.id   d3ca6c0d2da7a7511afd91512d48b129
#
_cell.length_a   1.000
_cell.length_b   1.000
_cell.length_c   1.000
_cell.angle_alpha   90.00
_cell.angle_beta   90.00
_cell.angle_gamma   90.00
#
_symmetry.space_group_name_H-M   'P 1'
#
loop_
_entity.id
_entity.type
_entity.pdbx_description
1 polymer ?
#
loop_
_entity_poly.entity_id
_entity_poly.type
_entity_poly.pdbx_seq_one_letter_code
_entity_poly.pdbx_strand_id
1 'polypeptide(L)'
;VDMPRVPTLNTVSFLRRCSRLEPFGNIQFQFGQALKPEAENPAREELMSTVQKAYLVNYKGIRPEDMCAATLVFEGQTDREIREQERRLYQVCAKHGGIKGGPDNGLRGYFLTYVIAYLRDYGFDFYFMSESFETSVPWGHVLPLVEGVNQRIRDECKRHHVPVEPFVCSRVTQTYDTGACVYTYFGFMWRGMKDPLAAFGAIESAARDEIIRHKGSISHHHGVGKHRKKWLRETVSDTGMEMLKAVKKAVDPTNVMNNGNLF
;
A
#
# COMPACT_ATOMS: atom_id res chain seq x y z
N VAL A 1 -1.35 28.68 24.03
CA VAL A 1 -1.12 28.22 22.66
C VAL A 1 -2.09 27.08 22.46
N ASP A 2 -3.24 27.38 21.84
CA ASP A 2 -4.25 26.37 21.53
C ASP A 2 -3.66 25.37 20.54
N MET A 3 -3.59 24.10 20.91
CA MET A 3 -3.29 23.03 19.97
C MET A 3 -4.41 22.98 18.91
N PRO A 4 -4.09 22.86 17.62
CA PRO A 4 -5.12 22.67 16.60
C PRO A 4 -5.91 21.40 16.91
N ARG A 5 -7.24 21.49 16.89
CA ARG A 5 -8.14 20.35 17.09
C ARG A 5 -7.82 19.28 16.05
N VAL A 6 -7.54 18.07 16.51
CA VAL A 6 -7.33 16.91 15.64
C VAL A 6 -8.57 16.73 14.76
N PRO A 7 -8.44 16.65 13.43
CA PRO A 7 -9.58 16.46 12.53
C PRO A 7 -10.36 15.19 12.88
N THR A 8 -11.67 15.23 12.73
CA THR A 8 -12.51 14.05 12.96
C THR A 8 -12.20 13.00 11.91
N LEU A 9 -11.63 11.87 12.34
CA LEU A 9 -11.29 10.75 11.47
C LEU A 9 -12.47 9.80 11.34
N ASN A 10 -12.97 9.62 10.13
CA ASN A 10 -14.04 8.66 9.84
C ASN A 10 -13.57 7.64 8.81
N THR A 11 -13.79 6.36 9.10
CA THR A 11 -13.46 5.26 8.19
C THR A 11 -14.67 4.87 7.35
N VAL A 12 -14.50 4.80 6.05
CA VAL A 12 -15.46 4.19 5.13
C VAL A 12 -14.84 2.94 4.56
N SER A 13 -15.48 1.80 4.79
CA SER A 13 -15.12 0.57 4.10
C SER A 13 -15.79 0.56 2.73
N PHE A 14 -14.99 0.65 1.68
CA PHE A 14 -15.44 0.47 0.31
C PHE A 14 -15.46 -1.02 0.01
N LEU A 15 -16.68 -1.55 -0.16
CA LEU A 15 -16.88 -2.91 -0.60
C LEU A 15 -17.20 -2.89 -2.10
N ARG A 16 -16.21 -3.18 -2.90
CA ARG A 16 -16.42 -3.49 -4.30
C ARG A 16 -15.93 -4.91 -4.56
N ARG A 17 -16.74 -5.68 -5.27
CA ARG A 17 -16.38 -6.96 -5.85
C ARG A 17 -15.18 -6.76 -6.78
N CYS A 18 -13.98 -6.79 -6.23
CA CYS A 18 -12.77 -7.06 -6.98
C CYS A 18 -12.63 -8.58 -7.01
N SER A 19 -13.25 -9.21 -8.00
CA SER A 19 -13.02 -10.61 -8.28
C SER A 19 -11.52 -10.82 -8.50
N ARG A 20 -10.87 -11.58 -7.59
CA ARG A 20 -9.50 -12.10 -7.66
C ARG A 20 -8.37 -11.28 -7.03
N LEU A 21 -8.58 -10.65 -5.87
CA LEU A 21 -7.45 -10.25 -5.02
C LEU A 21 -7.50 -11.10 -3.75
N GLU A 22 -6.45 -11.87 -3.54
CA GLU A 22 -6.30 -12.86 -2.47
C GLU A 22 -6.32 -12.31 -1.03
N PRO A 23 -6.46 -13.17 0.01
CA PRO A 23 -7.04 -12.84 1.32
C PRO A 23 -6.14 -11.97 2.21
N PHE A 24 -6.22 -10.66 2.07
CA PHE A 24 -5.58 -9.70 2.95
C PHE A 24 -6.40 -9.37 4.21
N GLY A 25 -7.68 -9.70 4.18
CA GLY A 25 -8.62 -9.34 5.23
C GLY A 25 -8.23 -9.85 6.63
N ASN A 26 -7.56 -11.00 6.71
CA ASN A 26 -7.22 -11.59 8.00
C ASN A 26 -6.03 -10.93 8.71
N ILE A 27 -5.00 -10.49 8.00
CA ILE A 27 -3.80 -9.92 8.63
C ILE A 27 -4.08 -8.50 9.12
N GLN A 28 -4.65 -7.63 8.29
CA GLN A 28 -5.02 -6.28 8.75
C GLN A 28 -6.08 -6.29 9.85
N PHE A 29 -6.98 -7.26 9.85
CA PHE A 29 -8.01 -7.39 10.87
C PHE A 29 -7.43 -7.86 12.21
N GLN A 30 -6.46 -8.79 12.21
CA GLN A 30 -5.77 -9.25 13.41
C GLN A 30 -4.83 -8.18 13.98
N PHE A 31 -4.11 -7.44 13.15
CA PHE A 31 -3.28 -6.32 13.60
C PHE A 31 -4.10 -5.16 14.15
N GLY A 32 -5.26 -4.86 13.58
CA GLY A 32 -6.17 -3.86 14.14
C GLY A 32 -6.69 -4.21 15.54
N GLN A 33 -6.70 -5.49 15.91
CA GLN A 33 -7.03 -5.93 17.28
C GLN A 33 -5.85 -5.80 18.25
N ALA A 34 -4.63 -6.04 17.79
CA ALA A 34 -3.42 -5.93 18.62
C ALA A 34 -3.10 -4.49 19.06
N LEU A 35 -3.61 -3.48 18.33
CA LEU A 35 -3.41 -2.06 18.60
C LEU A 35 -4.58 -1.43 19.36
N LYS A 36 -5.45 -2.22 19.97
CA LYS A 36 -6.53 -1.67 20.82
C LYS A 36 -5.92 -1.01 22.06
N PRO A 37 -6.27 0.26 22.38
CA PRO A 37 -6.12 0.75 23.73
C PRO A 37 -6.89 -0.18 24.69
N GLU A 38 -6.41 -0.34 25.90
CA GLU A 38 -7.10 -1.16 26.91
C GLU A 38 -8.58 -0.78 26.97
N ALA A 39 -9.43 -1.72 26.62
CA ALA A 39 -10.87 -1.50 26.59
C ALA A 39 -11.41 -1.48 28.03
N GLU A 40 -12.28 -0.54 28.33
CA GLU A 40 -13.01 -0.50 29.61
C GLU A 40 -13.77 -1.82 29.88
N ASN A 41 -14.15 -2.54 28.81
CA ASN A 41 -14.77 -3.87 28.91
C ASN A 41 -14.38 -4.75 27.71
N PRO A 42 -13.26 -5.51 27.81
CA PRO A 42 -12.75 -6.35 26.72
C PRO A 42 -13.75 -7.38 26.18
N ALA A 43 -14.54 -7.99 27.07
CA ALA A 43 -15.53 -9.01 26.67
C ALA A 43 -16.67 -8.42 25.84
N ARG A 44 -17.12 -7.21 26.16
CA ARG A 44 -18.15 -6.49 25.41
C ARG A 44 -17.64 -6.09 24.03
N GLU A 45 -16.41 -5.61 23.91
CA GLU A 45 -15.81 -5.25 22.64
C GLU A 45 -15.59 -6.46 21.73
N GLU A 46 -15.16 -7.58 22.30
CA GLU A 46 -15.00 -8.83 21.55
C GLU A 46 -16.33 -9.36 21.03
N LEU A 47 -17.38 -9.31 21.87
CA LEU A 47 -18.73 -9.68 21.47
C LEU A 47 -19.25 -8.76 20.36
N MET A 48 -19.12 -7.44 20.50
CA MET A 48 -19.55 -6.47 19.48
C MET A 48 -18.79 -6.66 18.17
N SER A 49 -17.48 -6.90 18.23
CA SER A 49 -16.65 -7.21 17.05
C SER A 49 -17.13 -8.49 16.37
N THR A 50 -17.46 -9.53 17.13
CA THR A 50 -17.97 -10.80 16.61
C THR A 50 -19.34 -10.65 15.96
N VAL A 51 -20.23 -9.89 16.59
CA VAL A 51 -21.58 -9.58 16.05
C VAL A 51 -21.46 -8.76 14.75
N GLN A 52 -20.59 -7.76 14.72
CA GLN A 52 -20.35 -6.97 13.50
C GLN A 52 -19.79 -7.83 12.36
N LYS A 53 -18.84 -8.74 12.64
CA LYS A 53 -18.31 -9.69 11.66
C LYS A 53 -19.42 -10.61 11.13
N ALA A 54 -20.19 -11.22 12.03
CA ALA A 54 -21.30 -12.08 11.64
C ALA A 54 -22.34 -11.35 10.80
N TYR A 55 -22.66 -10.11 11.14
CA TYR A 55 -23.55 -9.27 10.34
C TYR A 55 -22.99 -9.02 8.94
N LEU A 56 -21.73 -8.63 8.83
CA LEU A 56 -21.09 -8.35 7.53
C LEU A 56 -21.02 -9.62 6.66
N VAL A 57 -20.57 -10.73 7.22
CA VAL A 57 -20.38 -11.97 6.47
C VAL A 57 -21.71 -12.66 6.16
N ASN A 58 -22.55 -12.86 7.17
CA ASN A 58 -23.74 -13.72 7.03
C ASN A 58 -24.97 -12.96 6.50
N TYR A 59 -25.11 -11.69 6.87
CA TYR A 59 -26.28 -10.90 6.46
C TYR A 59 -26.02 -10.05 5.23
N LYS A 60 -24.85 -9.38 5.15
CA LYS A 60 -24.45 -8.58 3.99
C LYS A 60 -23.77 -9.42 2.90
N GLY A 61 -23.44 -10.67 3.15
CA GLY A 61 -22.79 -11.56 2.19
C GLY A 61 -21.39 -11.09 1.77
N ILE A 62 -20.73 -10.35 2.63
CA ILE A 62 -19.41 -9.78 2.37
C ILE A 62 -18.36 -10.81 2.73
N ARG A 63 -17.60 -11.25 1.75
CA ARG A 63 -16.46 -12.12 1.99
C ARG A 63 -15.24 -11.27 2.38
N PRO A 64 -14.46 -11.66 3.40
CA PRO A 64 -13.26 -10.92 3.82
C PRO A 64 -12.27 -10.68 2.67
N GLU A 65 -12.17 -11.62 1.73
CA GLU A 65 -11.33 -11.55 0.55
C GLU A 65 -11.77 -10.50 -0.49
N ASP A 66 -13.03 -10.11 -0.47
CA ASP A 66 -13.59 -9.08 -1.35
C ASP A 66 -13.61 -7.68 -0.69
N MET A 67 -13.13 -7.59 0.56
CA MET A 67 -13.21 -6.38 1.37
C MET A 67 -12.06 -5.41 1.08
N CYS A 68 -12.40 -4.14 0.85
CA CYS A 68 -11.44 -3.06 0.82
C CYS A 68 -11.81 -2.03 1.90
N ALA A 69 -10.90 -1.76 2.82
CA ALA A 69 -11.08 -0.73 3.84
C ALA A 69 -10.30 0.54 3.47
N ALA A 70 -10.94 1.69 3.62
CA ALA A 70 -10.30 2.99 3.42
C ALA A 70 -10.46 3.86 4.66
N THR A 71 -9.37 4.50 5.08
CA THR A 71 -9.39 5.57 6.08
C THR A 71 -9.46 6.90 5.35
N LEU A 72 -10.46 7.69 5.67
CA LEU A 72 -10.69 9.00 5.08
C LEU A 72 -10.41 10.08 6.12
N VAL A 73 -9.59 11.05 5.74
CA VAL A 73 -9.29 12.23 6.55
C VAL A 73 -9.97 13.42 5.89
N PHE A 74 -10.78 14.14 6.67
CA PHE A 74 -11.43 15.36 6.22
C PHE A 74 -10.78 16.56 6.90
N GLU A 75 -10.41 17.54 6.12
CA GLU A 75 -9.81 18.78 6.60
C GLU A 75 -10.62 19.97 6.09
N GLY A 76 -10.78 20.98 6.93
CA GLY A 76 -11.52 22.18 6.60
C GLY A 76 -11.32 23.29 7.63
N GLN A 77 -11.65 24.52 7.24
CA GLN A 77 -11.55 25.70 8.13
C GLN A 77 -12.63 25.68 9.21
N THR A 78 -13.75 25.03 8.93
CA THR A 78 -14.92 24.99 9.82
C THR A 78 -15.48 23.56 9.92
N ASP A 79 -16.09 23.25 11.06
CA ASP A 79 -16.83 21.99 11.27
C ASP A 79 -17.95 21.79 10.23
N ARG A 80 -18.49 22.88 9.69
CA ARG A 80 -19.54 22.81 8.67
C ARG A 80 -18.96 22.27 7.36
N GLU A 81 -17.81 22.74 6.95
CA GLU A 81 -17.13 22.25 5.74
C GLU A 81 -16.77 20.77 5.87
N ILE A 82 -16.20 20.36 7.01
CA ILE A 82 -15.84 18.97 7.28
C ILE A 82 -17.08 18.07 7.20
N ARG A 83 -18.19 18.46 7.87
CA ARG A 83 -19.44 17.68 7.83
C ARG A 83 -20.05 17.60 6.42
N GLU A 84 -19.93 18.66 5.63
CA GLU A 84 -20.43 18.64 4.25
C GLU A 84 -19.59 17.76 3.34
N GLN A 85 -18.26 17.76 3.46
CA GLN A 85 -17.35 16.85 2.75
C GLN A 85 -17.68 15.39 3.12
N GLU A 86 -17.80 15.10 4.41
CA GLU A 86 -18.16 13.79 4.92
C GLU A 86 -19.50 13.32 4.36
N ARG A 87 -20.53 14.16 4.43
CA ARG A 87 -21.87 13.86 3.92
C ARG A 87 -21.86 13.51 2.44
N ARG A 88 -21.20 14.33 1.61
CA ARG A 88 -21.09 14.10 0.16
C ARG A 88 -20.39 12.80 -0.16
N LEU A 89 -19.26 12.55 0.48
CA LEU A 89 -18.49 11.33 0.23
C LEU A 89 -19.26 10.08 0.66
N TYR A 90 -19.90 10.12 1.82
CA TYR A 90 -20.73 8.99 2.27
C TYR A 90 -21.95 8.74 1.37
N GLN A 91 -22.53 9.75 0.75
CA GLN A 91 -23.59 9.57 -0.24
C GLN A 91 -23.06 8.83 -1.50
N VAL A 92 -21.87 9.18 -1.96
CA VAL A 92 -21.21 8.44 -3.06
C VAL A 92 -20.92 7.01 -2.66
N CYS A 93 -20.31 6.79 -1.49
CA CYS A 93 -20.01 5.45 -0.97
C CYS A 93 -21.26 4.58 -0.88
N ALA A 94 -22.36 5.12 -0.35
CA ALA A 94 -23.62 4.38 -0.19
C ALA A 94 -24.20 3.93 -1.56
N LYS A 95 -24.08 4.77 -2.61
CA LYS A 95 -24.52 4.40 -3.97
C LYS A 95 -23.75 3.20 -4.54
N HIS A 96 -22.53 2.96 -4.06
CA HIS A 96 -21.67 1.85 -4.47
C HIS A 96 -21.60 0.72 -3.44
N GLY A 97 -22.52 0.67 -2.47
CA GLY A 97 -22.58 -0.38 -1.46
C GLY A 97 -21.56 -0.23 -0.33
N GLY A 98 -20.93 0.94 -0.19
CA GLY A 98 -19.99 1.23 0.87
C GLY A 98 -20.65 1.28 2.24
N ILE A 99 -19.94 0.82 3.27
CA ILE A 99 -20.39 0.77 4.66
C ILE A 99 -19.51 1.68 5.51
N LYS A 100 -20.15 2.50 6.37
CA LYS A 100 -19.43 3.34 7.32
C LYS A 100 -18.79 2.49 8.41
N GLY A 101 -17.47 2.56 8.54
CA GLY A 101 -16.72 1.86 9.59
C GLY A 101 -16.70 2.58 10.94
N GLY A 102 -17.07 3.85 10.97
CA GLY A 102 -17.07 4.70 12.17
C GLY A 102 -15.71 5.34 12.50
N PRO A 103 -15.70 6.36 13.38
CA PRO A 103 -14.50 7.15 13.68
C PRO A 103 -13.41 6.33 14.40
N ASP A 104 -13.78 5.41 15.27
CA ASP A 104 -12.82 4.57 16.00
C ASP A 104 -12.01 3.68 15.08
N ASN A 105 -12.66 3.09 14.07
CA ASN A 105 -11.95 2.32 13.03
C ASN A 105 -11.09 3.22 12.14
N GLY A 106 -11.52 4.47 11.91
CA GLY A 106 -10.74 5.48 11.21
C GLY A 106 -9.45 5.80 11.95
N LEU A 107 -9.55 6.06 13.24
CA LEU A 107 -8.41 6.35 14.11
C LEU A 107 -7.42 5.16 14.13
N ARG A 108 -7.91 3.94 14.27
CA ARG A 108 -7.08 2.72 14.22
C ARG A 108 -6.35 2.60 12.86
N GLY A 109 -7.06 2.83 11.75
CA GLY A 109 -6.46 2.83 10.41
C GLY A 109 -5.37 3.90 10.26
N TYR A 110 -5.58 5.07 10.86
CA TYR A 110 -4.58 6.15 10.87
C TYR A 110 -3.36 5.78 11.70
N PHE A 111 -3.54 5.17 12.87
CA PHE A 111 -2.43 4.67 13.69
C PHE A 111 -1.54 3.68 12.98
N LEU A 112 -2.09 2.86 12.08
CA LEU A 112 -1.32 1.89 11.30
C LEU A 112 -0.22 2.57 10.48
N THR A 113 -0.42 3.81 10.04
CA THR A 113 0.59 4.56 9.28
C THR A 113 1.88 4.79 10.06
N TYR A 114 1.79 4.89 11.40
CA TYR A 114 2.96 5.06 12.27
C TYR A 114 3.63 3.74 12.64
N VAL A 115 2.86 2.65 12.69
CA VAL A 115 3.35 1.35 13.19
C VAL A 115 3.88 0.45 12.09
N ILE A 116 3.55 0.74 10.82
CA ILE A 116 3.85 -0.17 9.71
C ILE A 116 5.35 -0.47 9.56
N ALA A 117 6.22 0.51 9.86
CA ALA A 117 7.66 0.31 9.84
C ALA A 117 8.12 -0.68 10.91
N TYR A 118 7.56 -0.57 12.12
CA TYR A 118 7.86 -1.47 13.24
C TYR A 118 7.31 -2.88 13.00
N LEU A 119 6.19 -3.01 12.29
CA LEU A 119 5.66 -4.31 11.88
C LEU A 119 6.60 -5.04 10.94
N ARG A 120 7.29 -4.31 10.07
CA ARG A 120 8.32 -4.88 9.21
C ARG A 120 9.50 -5.41 10.02
N ASP A 121 10.00 -4.61 10.96
CA ASP A 121 11.11 -5.01 11.84
C ASP A 121 10.72 -6.22 12.71
N TYR A 122 9.52 -6.20 13.29
CA TYR A 122 8.96 -7.33 14.02
C TYR A 122 8.84 -8.60 13.16
N GLY A 123 8.53 -8.44 11.87
CA GLY A 123 8.47 -9.54 10.91
C GLY A 123 9.79 -10.31 10.79
N PHE A 124 10.94 -9.63 10.92
CA PHE A 124 12.25 -10.29 10.85
C PHE A 124 12.46 -11.30 11.99
N ASP A 125 11.94 -11.05 13.18
CA ASP A 125 12.02 -11.99 14.31
C ASP A 125 11.28 -13.31 14.02
N PHE A 126 10.33 -13.28 13.09
CA PHE A 126 9.55 -14.43 12.63
C PHE A 126 10.00 -14.95 11.26
N TYR A 127 11.18 -14.58 10.80
CA TYR A 127 11.70 -14.96 9.48
C TYR A 127 10.81 -14.49 8.31
N PHE A 128 10.06 -13.42 8.50
CA PHE A 128 9.24 -12.80 7.45
C PHE A 128 9.89 -11.53 6.94
N MET A 129 10.12 -11.47 5.63
CA MET A 129 10.67 -10.31 4.93
C MET A 129 9.60 -9.72 4.03
N SER A 130 9.40 -8.40 4.11
CA SER A 130 8.39 -7.72 3.30
C SER A 130 8.90 -6.39 2.75
N GLU A 131 8.34 -5.99 1.62
CA GLU A 131 8.60 -4.71 0.98
C GLU A 131 7.35 -4.18 0.31
N SER A 132 7.39 -2.89 0.01
CA SER A 132 6.37 -2.22 -0.77
C SER A 132 6.99 -1.26 -1.77
N PHE A 133 6.39 -1.17 -2.93
CA PHE A 133 6.78 -0.21 -3.96
C PHE A 133 5.54 0.29 -4.72
N GLU A 134 5.71 1.38 -5.41
CA GLU A 134 4.64 2.05 -6.13
C GLU A 134 5.06 2.42 -7.55
N THR A 135 4.07 2.60 -8.39
CA THR A 135 4.22 3.05 -9.76
C THR A 135 3.00 3.85 -10.19
N SER A 136 3.18 4.73 -11.14
CA SER A 136 2.06 5.33 -11.87
C SER A 136 1.94 4.68 -13.25
N VAL A 137 0.72 4.47 -13.71
CA VAL A 137 0.45 3.78 -14.96
C VAL A 137 -0.83 4.31 -15.63
N PRO A 138 -0.88 4.43 -16.97
CA PRO A 138 -2.10 4.81 -17.66
C PRO A 138 -3.26 3.81 -17.42
N TRP A 139 -4.50 4.30 -17.42
CA TRP A 139 -5.68 3.49 -17.10
C TRP A 139 -5.79 2.17 -17.84
N GLY A 140 -5.47 2.15 -19.13
CA GLY A 140 -5.53 0.92 -19.95
C GLY A 140 -4.53 -0.16 -19.53
N HIS A 141 -3.54 0.17 -18.72
CA HIS A 141 -2.49 -0.74 -18.26
C HIS A 141 -2.59 -1.12 -16.77
N VAL A 142 -3.54 -0.54 -16.00
CA VAL A 142 -3.65 -0.77 -14.54
C VAL A 142 -3.85 -2.25 -14.21
N LEU A 143 -4.87 -2.88 -14.79
CA LEU A 143 -5.16 -4.30 -14.51
C LEU A 143 -4.06 -5.24 -15.02
N PRO A 144 -3.61 -5.11 -16.30
CA PRO A 144 -2.49 -5.92 -16.78
C PRO A 144 -1.22 -5.78 -15.94
N LEU A 145 -0.89 -4.57 -15.47
CA LEU A 145 0.25 -4.33 -14.59
C LEU A 145 0.08 -5.04 -13.25
N VAL A 146 -1.07 -4.89 -12.61
CA VAL A 146 -1.34 -5.55 -11.31
C VAL A 146 -1.22 -7.07 -11.42
N GLU A 147 -1.85 -7.66 -12.43
CA GLU A 147 -1.80 -9.10 -12.67
C GLU A 147 -0.38 -9.58 -12.99
N GLY A 148 0.30 -8.87 -13.90
CA GLY A 148 1.66 -9.21 -14.32
C GLY A 148 2.68 -9.13 -13.18
N VAL A 149 2.68 -8.02 -12.43
CA VAL A 149 3.60 -7.83 -11.30
C VAL A 149 3.34 -8.86 -10.20
N ASN A 150 2.08 -9.09 -9.82
CA ASN A 150 1.74 -10.06 -8.79
C ASN A 150 2.16 -11.49 -9.21
N GLN A 151 1.92 -11.86 -10.45
CA GLN A 151 2.33 -13.16 -10.98
C GLN A 151 3.86 -13.27 -11.04
N ARG A 152 4.54 -12.22 -11.51
CA ARG A 152 6.00 -12.20 -11.61
C ARG A 152 6.67 -12.41 -10.26
N ILE A 153 6.17 -11.76 -9.21
CA ILE A 153 6.67 -11.95 -7.84
C ILE A 153 6.51 -13.42 -7.41
N ARG A 154 5.34 -14.03 -7.63
CA ARG A 154 5.11 -15.44 -7.28
C ARG A 154 6.06 -16.38 -8.03
N ASP A 155 6.26 -16.14 -9.31
CA ASP A 155 7.14 -16.97 -10.14
C ASP A 155 8.61 -16.85 -9.73
N GLU A 156 9.07 -15.64 -9.37
CA GLU A 156 10.42 -15.46 -8.84
C GLU A 156 10.59 -16.09 -7.45
N CYS A 157 9.58 -16.02 -6.58
CA CYS A 157 9.61 -16.72 -5.30
C CYS A 157 9.76 -18.24 -5.49
N LYS A 158 9.04 -18.83 -6.44
CA LYS A 158 9.19 -20.26 -6.79
C LYS A 158 10.58 -20.56 -7.32
N ARG A 159 11.11 -19.72 -8.21
CA ARG A 159 12.47 -19.86 -8.79
C ARG A 159 13.57 -19.84 -7.72
N HIS A 160 13.38 -19.01 -6.70
CA HIS A 160 14.30 -18.89 -5.57
C HIS A 160 13.99 -19.82 -4.40
N HIS A 161 13.11 -20.83 -4.61
CA HIS A 161 12.74 -21.85 -3.63
C HIS A 161 12.26 -21.26 -2.30
N VAL A 162 11.49 -20.18 -2.35
CA VAL A 162 10.81 -19.66 -1.17
C VAL A 162 9.90 -20.76 -0.60
N PRO A 163 10.05 -21.09 0.70
CA PRO A 163 9.45 -22.31 1.24
C PRO A 163 7.93 -22.30 1.36
N VAL A 164 7.34 -21.12 1.38
CA VAL A 164 5.88 -20.93 1.54
C VAL A 164 5.39 -19.96 0.48
N GLU A 165 4.15 -20.12 0.02
CA GLU A 165 3.53 -19.19 -0.94
C GLU A 165 3.68 -17.73 -0.44
N PRO A 166 4.24 -16.83 -1.26
CA PRO A 166 4.45 -15.46 -0.85
C PRO A 166 3.14 -14.70 -0.71
N PHE A 167 3.13 -13.79 0.24
CA PHE A 167 2.12 -12.77 0.30
C PHE A 167 2.37 -11.74 -0.82
N VAL A 168 1.39 -11.48 -1.67
CA VAL A 168 1.47 -10.46 -2.72
C VAL A 168 0.11 -9.80 -2.88
N CYS A 169 0.07 -8.47 -2.81
CA CYS A 169 -1.14 -7.73 -3.14
C CYS A 169 -0.81 -6.37 -3.76
N SER A 170 -1.76 -5.85 -4.51
CA SER A 170 -1.67 -4.52 -5.09
C SER A 170 -2.97 -3.75 -4.87
N ARG A 171 -2.87 -2.44 -4.73
CA ARG A 171 -4.02 -1.54 -4.61
C ARG A 171 -3.80 -0.24 -5.39
N VAL A 172 -4.86 0.35 -5.90
CA VAL A 172 -4.85 1.72 -6.40
C VAL A 172 -4.91 2.66 -5.19
N THR A 173 -3.93 3.53 -5.07
CA THR A 173 -3.82 4.50 -3.96
C THR A 173 -4.23 5.90 -4.37
N GLN A 174 -3.98 6.28 -5.62
CA GLN A 174 -4.31 7.58 -6.17
C GLN A 174 -4.83 7.44 -7.60
N THR A 175 -5.74 8.31 -7.97
CA THR A 175 -6.34 8.34 -9.31
C THR A 175 -6.12 9.70 -9.95
N TYR A 176 -5.83 9.69 -11.24
CA TYR A 176 -5.58 10.85 -12.09
C TYR A 176 -6.46 10.75 -13.34
N ASP A 177 -6.61 11.84 -14.08
CA ASP A 177 -7.39 11.85 -15.32
C ASP A 177 -6.85 10.83 -16.34
N THR A 178 -5.53 10.66 -16.41
CA THR A 178 -4.84 9.82 -17.40
C THR A 178 -4.44 8.44 -16.89
N GLY A 179 -4.50 8.19 -15.58
CA GLY A 179 -4.02 6.94 -15.00
C GLY A 179 -4.20 6.85 -13.49
N ALA A 180 -3.47 5.92 -12.90
CA ALA A 180 -3.52 5.67 -11.46
C ALA A 180 -2.14 5.37 -10.88
N CYS A 181 -1.99 5.65 -9.57
CA CYS A 181 -0.89 5.12 -8.78
C CYS A 181 -1.30 3.75 -8.21
N VAL A 182 -0.47 2.75 -8.50
CA VAL A 182 -0.61 1.40 -7.98
C VAL A 182 0.47 1.15 -6.94
N TYR A 183 0.07 0.66 -5.79
CA TYR A 183 0.95 0.30 -4.68
C TYR A 183 0.94 -1.21 -4.51
N THR A 184 2.09 -1.84 -4.61
CA THR A 184 2.26 -3.29 -4.47
C THR A 184 3.01 -3.60 -3.18
N TYR A 185 2.50 -4.58 -2.45
CA TYR A 185 3.13 -5.16 -1.27
C TYR A 185 3.45 -6.60 -1.56
N PHE A 186 4.63 -7.04 -1.14
CA PHE A 186 4.96 -8.46 -1.13
C PHE A 186 5.74 -8.81 0.12
N GLY A 187 5.70 -10.08 0.49
CA GLY A 187 6.46 -10.59 1.60
C GLY A 187 6.53 -12.11 1.54
N PHE A 188 7.57 -12.67 2.09
CA PHE A 188 7.79 -14.10 2.11
C PHE A 188 8.53 -14.57 3.35
N MET A 189 8.34 -15.83 3.68
CA MET A 189 9.08 -16.52 4.75
C MET A 189 10.44 -16.95 4.22
N TRP A 190 11.51 -16.55 4.90
CA TRP A 190 12.88 -16.87 4.47
C TRP A 190 13.57 -17.93 5.35
N ARG A 191 12.87 -18.49 6.34
CA ARG A 191 13.43 -19.51 7.23
C ARG A 191 13.89 -20.73 6.45
N GLY A 192 15.16 -21.07 6.56
CA GLY A 192 15.76 -22.21 5.86
C GLY A 192 16.28 -21.92 4.45
N MET A 193 16.12 -20.70 3.94
CA MET A 193 16.74 -20.30 2.68
C MET A 193 18.24 -20.09 2.84
N LYS A 194 19.02 -20.46 1.81
CA LYS A 194 20.47 -20.32 1.79
C LYS A 194 20.92 -18.86 1.69
N ASP A 195 20.26 -18.09 0.82
CA ASP A 195 20.58 -16.68 0.58
C ASP A 195 19.26 -15.86 0.36
N PRO A 196 18.60 -15.48 1.46
CA PRO A 196 17.34 -14.76 1.37
C PRO A 196 17.50 -13.33 0.81
N LEU A 197 18.67 -12.69 1.00
CA LEU A 197 18.92 -11.33 0.51
C LEU A 197 19.06 -11.32 -1.02
N ALA A 198 19.81 -12.27 -1.59
CA ALA A 198 19.88 -12.41 -3.04
C ALA A 198 18.51 -12.73 -3.66
N ALA A 199 17.73 -13.61 -3.03
CA ALA A 199 16.36 -13.88 -3.47
C ALA A 199 15.49 -12.64 -3.42
N PHE A 200 15.52 -11.88 -2.33
CA PHE A 200 14.78 -10.62 -2.20
C PHE A 200 15.13 -9.63 -3.31
N GLY A 201 16.42 -9.38 -3.54
CA GLY A 201 16.87 -8.47 -4.59
C GLY A 201 16.47 -8.91 -6.00
N ALA A 202 16.48 -10.22 -6.27
CA ALA A 202 16.04 -10.78 -7.56
C ALA A 202 14.53 -10.62 -7.75
N ILE A 203 13.72 -10.92 -6.73
CA ILE A 203 12.26 -10.77 -6.77
C ILE A 203 11.88 -9.30 -6.98
N GLU A 204 12.48 -8.39 -6.23
CA GLU A 204 12.24 -6.94 -6.37
C GLU A 204 12.64 -6.44 -7.77
N SER A 205 13.80 -6.85 -8.26
CA SER A 205 14.26 -6.46 -9.61
C SER A 205 13.32 -6.96 -10.70
N ALA A 206 12.88 -8.21 -10.63
CA ALA A 206 11.97 -8.79 -11.60
C ALA A 206 10.58 -8.12 -11.59
N ALA A 207 10.10 -7.74 -10.40
CA ALA A 207 8.85 -6.97 -10.28
C ALA A 207 8.96 -5.60 -10.96
N ARG A 208 10.11 -4.92 -10.84
CA ARG A 208 10.35 -3.63 -11.51
C ARG A 208 10.51 -3.75 -13.02
N ASP A 209 11.18 -4.80 -13.51
CA ASP A 209 11.24 -5.10 -14.95
C ASP A 209 9.82 -5.28 -15.50
N GLU A 210 8.93 -5.92 -14.74
CA GLU A 210 7.53 -6.11 -15.12
C GLU A 210 6.73 -4.80 -15.12
N ILE A 211 6.97 -3.89 -14.16
CA ILE A 211 6.39 -2.55 -14.15
C ILE A 211 6.72 -1.80 -15.43
N ILE A 212 7.99 -1.76 -15.81
CA ILE A 212 8.43 -1.08 -17.04
C ILE A 212 7.80 -1.72 -18.28
N ARG A 213 7.74 -3.05 -18.34
CA ARG A 213 7.08 -3.78 -19.44
C ARG A 213 5.62 -3.36 -19.63
N HIS A 214 4.92 -3.05 -18.55
CA HIS A 214 3.55 -2.55 -18.58
C HIS A 214 3.42 -1.02 -18.68
N LYS A 215 4.50 -0.32 -19.04
CA LYS A 215 4.54 1.14 -19.17
C LYS A 215 4.26 1.89 -17.86
N GLY A 216 4.53 1.25 -16.73
CA GLY A 216 4.52 1.91 -15.43
C GLY A 216 5.79 2.73 -15.23
N SER A 217 5.69 3.80 -14.43
CA SER A 217 6.86 4.56 -13.99
C SER A 217 7.68 3.74 -12.99
N ILE A 218 8.99 3.93 -12.95
CA ILE A 218 9.82 3.21 -11.98
C ILE A 218 9.60 3.70 -10.54
N SER A 219 9.09 4.89 -10.37
CA SER A 219 8.63 5.44 -9.10
C SER A 219 7.62 6.55 -9.33
N HIS A 220 6.62 6.64 -8.47
CA HIS A 220 5.65 7.72 -8.42
C HIS A 220 6.03 8.76 -7.36
N HIS A 221 6.32 8.32 -6.11
CA HIS A 221 6.62 9.22 -4.99
C HIS A 221 7.76 8.77 -4.06
N HIS A 222 8.21 7.52 -4.11
CA HIS A 222 9.34 7.06 -3.28
C HIS A 222 10.70 7.54 -3.81
N GLY A 223 10.77 7.98 -5.06
CA GLY A 223 12.02 8.38 -5.71
C GLY A 223 12.83 7.20 -6.23
N VAL A 224 13.85 7.51 -7.01
CA VAL A 224 14.66 6.51 -7.73
C VAL A 224 15.83 6.00 -6.88
N GLY A 225 16.60 6.90 -6.28
CA GLY A 225 17.75 6.56 -5.45
C GLY A 225 18.75 5.64 -6.14
N LYS A 226 19.41 4.79 -5.37
CA LYS A 226 20.38 3.80 -5.85
C LYS A 226 19.71 2.54 -6.41
N HIS A 227 18.62 2.11 -5.76
CA HIS A 227 17.98 0.83 -6.07
C HIS A 227 17.25 0.82 -7.41
N ARG A 228 16.75 1.97 -7.87
CA ARG A 228 15.93 2.09 -9.07
C ARG A 228 16.65 2.73 -10.26
N LYS A 229 17.90 3.17 -10.10
CA LYS A 229 18.64 3.87 -11.14
C LYS A 229 18.82 3.06 -12.43
N LYS A 230 18.85 1.73 -12.35
CA LYS A 230 18.91 0.83 -13.51
C LYS A 230 17.83 1.14 -14.54
N TRP A 231 16.62 1.52 -14.11
CA TRP A 231 15.46 1.78 -14.96
C TRP A 231 15.21 3.26 -15.25
N LEU A 232 15.99 4.16 -14.63
CA LEU A 232 15.76 5.60 -14.77
C LEU A 232 15.82 6.06 -16.23
N ARG A 233 16.76 5.55 -16.99
CA ARG A 233 16.94 5.90 -18.42
C ARG A 233 15.69 5.60 -19.25
N GLU A 234 15.03 4.48 -19.02
CA GLU A 234 13.78 4.11 -19.70
C GLU A 234 12.62 5.03 -19.34
N THR A 235 12.64 5.58 -18.12
CA THR A 235 11.61 6.50 -17.62
C THR A 235 11.79 7.94 -18.14
N VAL A 236 13.03 8.44 -18.18
CA VAL A 236 13.30 9.86 -18.50
C VAL A 236 13.92 10.10 -19.87
N SER A 237 14.23 9.05 -20.63
CA SER A 237 14.94 9.06 -21.90
C SER A 237 16.42 9.45 -21.81
N ASP A 238 17.15 9.32 -22.92
CA ASP A 238 18.54 9.72 -23.02
C ASP A 238 18.71 11.24 -22.83
N THR A 239 17.84 12.02 -23.44
CA THR A 239 17.84 13.48 -23.29
C THR A 239 17.61 13.90 -21.84
N GLY A 240 16.64 13.28 -21.15
CA GLY A 240 16.39 13.54 -19.73
C GLY A 240 17.59 13.17 -18.86
N MET A 241 18.26 12.06 -19.14
CA MET A 241 19.51 11.69 -18.44
C MET A 241 20.62 12.71 -18.62
N GLU A 242 20.83 13.23 -19.83
CA GLU A 242 21.84 14.25 -20.09
C GLU A 242 21.49 15.58 -19.40
N MET A 243 20.23 15.97 -19.39
CA MET A 243 19.76 17.14 -18.62
C MET A 243 20.04 17.00 -17.13
N LEU A 244 19.71 15.86 -16.51
CA LEU A 244 19.96 15.59 -15.11
C LEU A 244 21.46 15.64 -14.77
N LYS A 245 22.31 15.03 -15.62
CA LYS A 245 23.77 15.09 -15.46
C LYS A 245 24.32 16.50 -15.61
N ALA A 246 23.83 17.28 -16.58
CA ALA A 246 24.25 18.66 -16.76
C ALA A 246 23.91 19.54 -15.53
N VAL A 247 22.71 19.39 -14.99
CA VAL A 247 22.31 20.08 -13.75
C VAL A 247 23.22 19.66 -12.59
N LYS A 248 23.42 18.36 -12.39
CA LYS A 248 24.30 17.83 -11.35
C LYS A 248 25.71 18.40 -11.46
N LYS A 249 26.29 18.38 -12.65
CA LYS A 249 27.64 18.93 -12.91
C LYS A 249 27.72 20.42 -12.63
N ALA A 250 26.67 21.19 -12.95
CA ALA A 250 26.64 22.63 -12.71
C ALA A 250 26.59 23.00 -11.24
N VAL A 251 25.77 22.27 -10.44
CA VAL A 251 25.55 22.60 -9.01
C VAL A 251 26.49 21.86 -8.04
N ASP A 252 27.05 20.73 -8.47
CA ASP A 252 27.96 19.90 -7.67
C ASP A 252 29.10 19.33 -8.54
N PRO A 253 29.99 20.20 -9.04
CA PRO A 253 31.04 19.82 -9.99
C PRO A 253 32.04 18.80 -9.44
N THR A 254 32.20 18.75 -8.11
CA THR A 254 33.11 17.82 -7.41
C THR A 254 32.42 16.54 -6.96
N ASN A 255 31.12 16.40 -7.24
CA ASN A 255 30.31 15.23 -6.93
C ASN A 255 30.37 14.80 -5.44
N VAL A 256 30.24 15.78 -4.54
CA VAL A 256 30.24 15.54 -3.09
C VAL A 256 28.86 15.10 -2.60
N MET A 257 27.79 15.66 -3.19
CA MET A 257 26.42 15.42 -2.77
C MET A 257 25.82 14.19 -3.46
N ASN A 258 25.19 13.29 -2.67
CA ASN A 258 24.48 12.12 -3.18
C ASN A 258 25.25 11.26 -4.19
N ASN A 259 26.52 11.04 -3.93
CA ASN A 259 27.38 10.26 -4.80
C ASN A 259 26.81 8.85 -5.04
N GLY A 260 26.65 8.48 -6.33
CA GLY A 260 26.13 7.20 -6.77
C GLY A 260 24.60 7.05 -6.75
N ASN A 261 23.85 8.11 -6.43
CA ASN A 261 22.40 8.17 -6.66
C ASN A 261 22.09 8.58 -8.10
N LEU A 262 21.01 8.05 -8.67
CA LEU A 262 20.46 8.31 -10.00
C LEU A 262 21.41 7.91 -11.15
N PHE A 263 22.66 8.29 -11.11
CA PHE A 263 23.68 8.01 -12.14
C PHE A 263 25.08 7.87 -11.54
#